data_2729f4d9b0da6533107e14d3f89d72c3
#
_entry.id   2729f4d9b0da6533107e14d3f89d72c3
#
_cell.length_a   1.000
_cell.length_b   1.000
_cell.length_c   1.000
_cell.angle_alpha   90.00
_cell.angle_beta   90.00
_cell.angle_gamma   90.00
#
_symmetry.space_group_name_H-M   'P 1'
#
loop_
_entity.id
_entity.type
_entity.pdbx_description
1 polymer ?
#
loop_
_entity_poly.entity_id
_entity_poly.type
_entity_poly.pdbx_seq_one_letter_code
_entity_poly.pdbx_strand_id
1 'polypeptide(L)'
;MKKYRYVIISFIVILLSNLIFGISDSTFTLAKENTPVKSVDGKLVLENPGSTVSDGKYIYYSYQGDGKRMDIIRLDPKTLKSKSIAKHTGNGFTNLSIKGNYIYAVLDKANGYGVGNEEPYICRVSKDGKKKEILVPGESPVIAGNKIYFYSGKIVKFKNELEEESDLNDFESDGYISSMNLDGKNVKKIVQISTKSNKWRKLFKSGDNVYYENDKNQICDLNGKVIKNTKIINTGEMHFWGFGAHDTYDVKTKLKYHKIDKFGEDKLQVGTYKAGKWKYKTLAKVYMLQNISVFDDYMMVKVLESATPEQQLCKIYLLDKNGKKLKELHSWAPAE
;
A
#
# COMPACT_ATOMS: atom_id res chain seq x y z
N MET A 1 -28.94 62.56 -23.42
CA MET A 1 -29.49 61.56 -22.50
C MET A 1 -29.52 60.11 -23.07
N LYS A 2 -29.71 59.85 -24.38
CA LYS A 2 -29.71 58.45 -24.92
C LYS A 2 -28.37 57.73 -24.86
N LYS A 3 -27.22 58.37 -25.01
CA LYS A 3 -25.90 57.75 -24.97
C LYS A 3 -25.53 57.11 -23.61
N TYR A 4 -25.97 57.70 -22.51
CA TYR A 4 -25.66 57.18 -21.15
C TYR A 4 -26.49 55.93 -20.78
N ARG A 5 -27.67 55.77 -21.37
CA ARG A 5 -28.50 54.57 -21.13
C ARG A 5 -27.82 53.27 -21.64
N TYR A 6 -27.17 53.33 -22.79
CA TYR A 6 -26.47 52.15 -23.35
C TYR A 6 -25.21 51.78 -22.56
N VAL A 7 -24.50 52.77 -22.02
CA VAL A 7 -23.29 52.51 -21.18
C VAL A 7 -23.70 51.86 -19.86
N ILE A 8 -24.80 52.33 -19.23
CA ILE A 8 -25.30 51.74 -17.98
C ILE A 8 -25.84 50.32 -18.19
N ILE A 9 -26.55 50.08 -19.28
CA ILE A 9 -27.05 48.72 -19.60
C ILE A 9 -25.89 47.76 -19.89
N SER A 10 -24.85 48.19 -20.61
CA SER A 10 -23.66 47.38 -20.87
C SER A 10 -22.90 47.06 -19.59
N PHE A 11 -22.78 47.99 -18.64
CA PHE A 11 -22.14 47.75 -17.35
C PHE A 11 -22.93 46.77 -16.48
N ILE A 12 -24.28 46.89 -16.49
CA ILE A 12 -25.14 45.97 -15.74
C ILE A 12 -25.09 44.57 -16.34
N VAL A 13 -25.02 44.41 -17.66
CA VAL A 13 -24.90 43.12 -18.33
C VAL A 13 -23.53 42.49 -18.04
N ILE A 14 -22.43 43.24 -18.01
CA ILE A 14 -21.11 42.77 -17.66
C ILE A 14 -21.04 42.39 -16.16
N LEU A 15 -21.66 43.15 -15.28
CA LEU A 15 -21.73 42.81 -13.86
C LEU A 15 -22.58 41.57 -13.60
N LEU A 16 -23.71 41.40 -14.30
CA LEU A 16 -24.55 40.21 -14.20
C LEU A 16 -23.87 38.99 -14.81
N SER A 17 -23.15 39.11 -15.93
CA SER A 17 -22.37 38.02 -16.50
C SER A 17 -21.24 37.56 -15.56
N ASN A 18 -20.52 38.48 -14.92
CA ASN A 18 -19.50 38.12 -13.92
C ASN A 18 -20.09 37.51 -12.64
N LEU A 19 -21.30 37.91 -12.23
CA LEU A 19 -22.02 37.26 -11.15
C LEU A 19 -22.50 35.84 -11.53
N ILE A 20 -22.95 35.65 -12.76
CA ILE A 20 -23.40 34.33 -13.25
C ILE A 20 -22.19 33.39 -13.48
N PHE A 21 -21.06 33.92 -14.00
CA PHE A 21 -19.84 33.11 -14.16
C PHE A 21 -19.06 32.95 -12.85
N GLY A 22 -19.19 33.81 -11.87
CA GLY A 22 -18.61 33.68 -10.53
C GLY A 22 -19.36 32.72 -9.60
N ILE A 23 -20.61 32.38 -9.92
CA ILE A 23 -21.43 31.42 -9.15
C ILE A 23 -21.38 30.02 -9.75
N SER A 24 -20.84 29.84 -10.99
CA SER A 24 -20.85 28.55 -11.66
C SER A 24 -19.66 27.62 -11.33
N ASP A 25 -18.65 28.08 -10.58
CA ASP A 25 -17.52 27.22 -10.15
C ASP A 25 -17.56 26.82 -8.68
N SER A 26 -18.55 27.24 -7.92
CA SER A 26 -19.01 26.46 -6.79
C SER A 26 -20.05 25.44 -7.26
N THR A 27 -19.67 24.56 -8.18
CA THR A 27 -20.29 23.25 -8.19
C THR A 27 -20.08 22.73 -6.76
N PHE A 28 -21.14 22.75 -5.99
CA PHE A 28 -21.39 21.79 -4.96
C PHE A 28 -21.26 20.42 -5.66
N THR A 29 -20.04 19.98 -5.87
CA THR A 29 -19.75 18.56 -5.92
C THR A 29 -20.22 18.13 -4.53
N LEU A 30 -21.46 17.67 -4.46
CA LEU A 30 -21.92 16.82 -3.38
C LEU A 30 -20.73 15.89 -3.15
N ALA A 31 -20.08 16.06 -1.99
CA ALA A 31 -18.94 15.24 -1.63
C ALA A 31 -19.40 13.84 -1.91
N LYS A 32 -18.83 13.21 -2.94
CA LYS A 32 -19.20 11.85 -3.35
C LYS A 32 -19.09 11.06 -2.07
N GLU A 33 -20.22 10.61 -1.54
CA GLU A 33 -20.26 9.93 -0.26
C GLU A 33 -19.16 8.89 -0.31
N ASN A 34 -18.14 9.03 0.53
CA ASN A 34 -16.99 8.13 0.54
C ASN A 34 -17.48 6.78 1.05
N THR A 35 -18.20 6.07 0.19
CA THR A 35 -18.77 4.77 0.53
C THR A 35 -17.63 3.75 0.59
N PRO A 36 -17.46 3.08 1.73
CA PRO A 36 -16.46 2.03 1.86
C PRO A 36 -16.67 0.94 0.81
N VAL A 37 -15.59 0.43 0.25
CA VAL A 37 -15.63 -0.66 -0.71
C VAL A 37 -16.06 -1.94 -0.01
N LYS A 38 -17.03 -2.63 -0.59
CA LYS A 38 -17.50 -3.93 -0.11
C LYS A 38 -17.22 -5.02 -1.14
N SER A 39 -16.90 -6.21 -0.65
CA SER A 39 -16.82 -7.40 -1.48
C SER A 39 -18.21 -7.86 -1.92
N VAL A 40 -18.27 -8.79 -2.85
CA VAL A 40 -19.53 -9.35 -3.38
C VAL A 40 -20.36 -10.08 -2.31
N ASP A 41 -19.74 -10.52 -1.22
CA ASP A 41 -20.41 -11.12 -0.05
C ASP A 41 -20.63 -10.11 1.09
N GLY A 42 -20.51 -8.80 0.81
CA GLY A 42 -20.86 -7.71 1.71
C GLY A 42 -19.81 -7.36 2.78
N LYS A 43 -18.63 -7.96 2.75
CA LYS A 43 -17.55 -7.67 3.70
C LYS A 43 -16.89 -6.35 3.39
N LEU A 44 -16.43 -5.63 4.42
CA LEU A 44 -15.59 -4.46 4.24
C LEU A 44 -14.24 -4.88 3.63
N VAL A 45 -13.86 -4.24 2.54
CA VAL A 45 -12.58 -4.46 1.88
C VAL A 45 -11.59 -3.42 2.37
N LEU A 46 -10.53 -3.87 3.02
CA LEU A 46 -9.43 -3.04 3.49
C LEU A 46 -8.20 -3.28 2.61
N GLU A 47 -7.71 -2.21 2.02
CA GLU A 47 -6.49 -2.19 1.23
C GLU A 47 -5.33 -1.70 2.10
N ASN A 48 -4.27 -2.50 2.18
CA ASN A 48 -3.03 -2.16 2.86
C ASN A 48 -1.92 -2.05 1.81
N PRO A 49 -1.11 -0.99 1.83
CA PRO A 49 0.07 -0.89 0.97
C PRO A 49 1.00 -2.08 1.15
N GLY A 50 1.46 -2.65 0.05
CA GLY A 50 2.36 -3.80 0.04
C GLY A 50 3.72 -3.46 -0.59
N SER A 51 4.49 -4.48 -0.93
CA SER A 51 5.76 -4.32 -1.66
C SER A 51 5.57 -4.18 -3.17
N THR A 52 4.33 -4.23 -3.65
CA THR A 52 4.02 -4.27 -5.09
C THR A 52 2.77 -3.46 -5.41
N VAL A 53 2.82 -2.69 -6.51
CA VAL A 53 1.68 -1.91 -7.04
C VAL A 53 1.68 -1.92 -8.57
N SER A 54 0.52 -1.65 -9.17
CA SER A 54 0.38 -1.52 -10.63
C SER A 54 -0.34 -0.25 -11.02
N ASP A 55 0.01 0.32 -12.18
CA ASP A 55 -0.74 1.41 -12.82
C ASP A 55 -1.58 0.94 -14.03
N GLY A 56 -1.73 -0.37 -14.17
CA GLY A 56 -2.43 -1.02 -15.29
C GLY A 56 -1.54 -1.21 -16.52
N LYS A 57 -0.42 -0.50 -16.64
CA LYS A 57 0.56 -0.66 -17.72
C LYS A 57 1.84 -1.35 -17.24
N TYR A 58 2.32 -0.94 -16.09
CA TYR A 58 3.53 -1.45 -15.45
C TYR A 58 3.24 -1.96 -14.06
N ILE A 59 4.01 -2.95 -13.64
CA ILE A 59 4.08 -3.42 -12.25
C ILE A 59 5.34 -2.82 -11.63
N TYR A 60 5.20 -2.28 -10.42
CA TYR A 60 6.30 -1.74 -9.63
C TYR A 60 6.40 -2.53 -8.35
N TYR A 61 7.60 -2.98 -8.00
CA TYR A 61 7.80 -3.78 -6.80
C TYR A 61 9.15 -3.50 -6.16
N SER A 62 9.21 -3.69 -4.85
CA SER A 62 10.45 -3.64 -4.09
C SER A 62 11.19 -4.95 -4.22
N TYR A 63 12.50 -4.89 -4.44
CA TYR A 63 13.33 -6.06 -4.56
C TYR A 63 14.68 -5.85 -3.88
N GLN A 64 15.04 -6.79 -3.01
CA GLN A 64 16.33 -6.85 -2.33
C GLN A 64 17.16 -7.98 -2.93
N GLY A 65 18.04 -7.64 -3.88
CA GLY A 65 18.73 -8.65 -4.71
C GLY A 65 19.92 -9.32 -4.07
N ASP A 66 20.73 -8.54 -3.35
CA ASP A 66 22.02 -8.99 -2.81
C ASP A 66 22.11 -8.87 -1.28
N GLY A 67 20.98 -8.69 -0.60
CA GLY A 67 20.93 -8.44 0.84
C GLY A 67 21.40 -7.05 1.26
N LYS A 68 22.02 -6.30 0.37
CA LYS A 68 22.62 -4.98 0.67
C LYS A 68 21.85 -3.80 0.10
N ARG A 69 21.00 -4.04 -0.89
CA ARG A 69 20.31 -2.98 -1.61
C ARG A 69 18.87 -3.37 -1.94
N MET A 70 17.95 -2.49 -1.66
CA MET A 70 16.57 -2.62 -2.09
C MET A 70 16.24 -1.60 -3.18
N ASP A 71 15.81 -2.09 -4.32
CA ASP A 71 15.43 -1.29 -5.49
C ASP A 71 13.92 -1.24 -5.62
N ILE A 72 13.39 -0.17 -6.23
CA ILE A 72 12.08 -0.21 -6.86
C ILE A 72 12.28 -0.62 -8.32
N ILE A 73 11.73 -1.74 -8.69
CA ILE A 73 11.77 -2.27 -10.05
C ILE A 73 10.48 -1.93 -10.77
N ARG A 74 10.57 -1.42 -11.99
CA ARG A 74 9.47 -1.31 -12.93
C ARG A 74 9.52 -2.46 -13.93
N LEU A 75 8.46 -3.24 -14.01
CA LEU A 75 8.30 -4.36 -14.92
C LEU A 75 7.21 -4.04 -15.95
N ASP A 76 7.49 -4.26 -17.21
CA ASP A 76 6.48 -4.35 -18.26
C ASP A 76 6.00 -5.81 -18.37
N PRO A 77 4.78 -6.12 -17.94
CA PRO A 77 4.32 -7.50 -17.91
C PRO A 77 4.06 -8.09 -19.31
N LYS A 78 3.91 -7.24 -20.35
CA LYS A 78 3.71 -7.69 -21.73
C LYS A 78 5.01 -8.09 -22.41
N THR A 79 6.06 -7.29 -22.22
CA THR A 79 7.38 -7.54 -22.83
C THR A 79 8.34 -8.27 -21.91
N LEU A 80 7.95 -8.44 -20.64
CA LEU A 80 8.75 -9.06 -19.57
C LEU A 80 10.09 -8.33 -19.31
N LYS A 81 10.22 -7.08 -19.77
CA LYS A 81 11.38 -6.25 -19.51
C LYS A 81 11.25 -5.51 -18.18
N SER A 82 12.31 -5.50 -17.40
CA SER A 82 12.36 -4.82 -16.11
C SER A 82 13.48 -3.79 -16.05
N LYS A 83 13.31 -2.77 -15.22
CA LYS A 83 14.28 -1.72 -14.98
C LYS A 83 14.20 -1.25 -13.54
N SER A 84 15.33 -1.14 -12.85
CA SER A 84 15.43 -0.42 -11.58
C SER A 84 15.20 1.07 -11.81
N ILE A 85 14.24 1.67 -11.11
CA ILE A 85 13.89 3.10 -11.17
C ILE A 85 14.28 3.87 -9.92
N ALA A 86 14.52 3.18 -8.81
CA ALA A 86 15.09 3.76 -7.61
C ALA A 86 15.97 2.73 -6.92
N LYS A 87 17.07 3.19 -6.35
CA LYS A 87 18.05 2.36 -5.64
C LYS A 87 18.27 2.92 -4.25
N HIS A 88 18.43 2.04 -3.28
CA HIS A 88 18.80 2.41 -1.94
C HIS A 88 19.59 1.29 -1.27
N THR A 89 20.61 1.64 -0.49
CA THR A 89 21.33 0.72 0.40
C THR A 89 20.57 0.59 1.72
N GLY A 90 20.51 -0.61 2.30
CA GLY A 90 19.79 -0.89 3.55
C GLY A 90 18.42 -1.53 3.31
N ASN A 91 17.52 -1.43 4.30
CA ASN A 91 16.19 -2.05 4.27
C ASN A 91 15.26 -1.48 3.17
N GLY A 92 15.60 -0.31 2.62
CA GLY A 92 15.09 0.21 1.37
C GLY A 92 13.61 0.58 1.34
N PHE A 93 12.93 0.23 0.25
CA PHE A 93 11.57 0.69 -0.01
C PHE A 93 10.53 -0.34 0.39
N THR A 94 9.58 0.06 1.23
CA THR A 94 8.42 -0.76 1.63
C THR A 94 7.11 0.01 1.45
N ASN A 95 5.97 -0.63 1.65
CA ASN A 95 4.64 0.00 1.64
C ASN A 95 4.37 0.85 0.40
N LEU A 96 4.55 0.25 -0.79
CA LEU A 96 4.36 0.94 -2.06
C LEU A 96 2.89 1.32 -2.28
N SER A 97 2.68 2.55 -2.73
CA SER A 97 1.39 3.05 -3.21
C SER A 97 1.61 3.87 -4.47
N ILE A 98 0.59 4.00 -5.32
CA ILE A 98 0.72 4.73 -6.58
C ILE A 98 -0.36 5.80 -6.70
N LYS A 99 0.03 7.02 -7.08
CA LYS A 99 -0.90 8.11 -7.38
C LYS A 99 -0.30 9.04 -8.43
N GLY A 100 -1.05 9.28 -9.50
CA GLY A 100 -0.57 10.10 -10.61
C GLY A 100 0.74 9.56 -11.21
N ASN A 101 1.76 10.40 -11.30
CA ASN A 101 3.06 10.06 -11.86
C ASN A 101 4.09 9.57 -10.81
N TYR A 102 3.67 9.32 -9.57
CA TYR A 102 4.56 8.97 -8.48
C TYR A 102 4.19 7.64 -7.83
N ILE A 103 5.23 6.96 -7.38
CA ILE A 103 5.18 5.84 -6.44
C ILE A 103 5.57 6.42 -5.08
N TYR A 104 4.77 6.16 -4.07
CA TYR A 104 5.02 6.54 -2.69
C TYR A 104 5.44 5.30 -1.93
N ALA A 105 6.39 5.45 -1.03
CA ALA A 105 6.95 4.34 -0.27
C ALA A 105 7.41 4.83 1.11
N VAL A 106 7.61 3.89 2.02
CA VAL A 106 8.48 4.10 3.17
C VAL A 106 9.90 3.80 2.73
N LEU A 107 10.81 4.71 2.99
CA LEU A 107 12.25 4.54 2.85
C LEU A 107 12.83 4.30 4.23
N ASP A 108 13.29 3.09 4.46
CA ASP A 108 14.06 2.76 5.64
C ASP A 108 15.55 2.90 5.30
N LYS A 109 16.23 3.79 6.01
CA LYS A 109 17.63 4.10 5.77
C LYS A 109 18.60 3.21 6.56
N ALA A 110 18.09 2.27 7.36
CA ALA A 110 18.94 1.36 8.11
C ALA A 110 19.97 0.69 7.19
N ASN A 111 21.24 0.80 7.55
CA ASN A 111 22.33 0.19 6.82
C ASN A 111 22.48 -1.27 7.25
N GLY A 112 21.97 -2.21 6.49
CA GLY A 112 22.19 -3.69 6.56
C GLY A 112 22.42 -4.27 7.97
N TYR A 113 22.16 -5.49 8.22
CA TYR A 113 22.40 -6.32 9.44
C TYR A 113 22.72 -5.66 10.79
N GLY A 114 22.65 -4.39 10.94
CA GLY A 114 22.82 -3.65 12.15
C GLY A 114 21.56 -2.88 12.42
N VAL A 115 21.08 -2.92 13.63
CA VAL A 115 20.04 -2.08 14.16
C VAL A 115 20.37 -0.63 13.79
N GLY A 116 19.84 -0.19 12.66
CA GLY A 116 20.10 1.15 12.15
C GLY A 116 19.26 2.16 12.89
N ASN A 117 19.90 3.14 13.46
CA ASN A 117 19.32 4.27 14.19
C ASN A 117 18.63 5.29 13.28
N GLU A 118 18.06 4.89 12.15
CA GLU A 118 17.54 5.83 11.18
C GLU A 118 16.02 5.78 11.08
N GLU A 119 15.42 6.94 11.24
CA GLU A 119 13.98 7.13 11.13
C GLU A 119 13.46 6.66 9.77
N PRO A 120 12.34 5.94 9.69
CA PRO A 120 11.66 5.68 8.44
C PRO A 120 11.10 6.98 7.88
N TYR A 121 11.23 7.16 6.56
CA TYR A 121 10.74 8.33 5.87
C TYR A 121 9.71 7.95 4.82
N ILE A 122 8.66 8.72 4.71
CA ILE A 122 7.79 8.67 3.55
C ILE A 122 8.49 9.38 2.42
N CYS A 123 8.62 8.71 1.29
CA CYS A 123 9.22 9.25 0.08
C CYS A 123 8.31 9.06 -1.13
N ARG A 124 8.64 9.75 -2.22
CA ARG A 124 8.05 9.51 -3.52
C ARG A 124 9.10 9.41 -4.61
N VAL A 125 8.85 8.53 -5.57
CA VAL A 125 9.70 8.30 -6.74
C VAL A 125 8.84 8.46 -7.99
N SER A 126 9.31 9.24 -8.97
CA SER A 126 8.61 9.33 -10.26
C SER A 126 8.64 7.97 -10.98
N LYS A 127 7.57 7.62 -11.69
CA LYS A 127 7.43 6.35 -12.43
C LYS A 127 8.54 6.12 -13.46
N ASP A 128 9.19 7.17 -13.93
CA ASP A 128 10.34 7.11 -14.85
C ASP A 128 11.69 6.99 -14.12
N GLY A 129 11.70 7.15 -12.79
CA GLY A 129 12.87 7.09 -11.93
C GLY A 129 13.75 8.35 -11.91
N LYS A 130 13.31 9.45 -12.55
CA LYS A 130 14.12 10.67 -12.64
C LYS A 130 14.13 11.53 -11.38
N LYS A 131 13.08 11.39 -10.54
CA LYS A 131 12.93 12.15 -9.31
C LYS A 131 12.72 11.21 -8.14
N LYS A 132 13.45 11.43 -7.06
CA LYS A 132 13.26 10.81 -5.75
C LYS A 132 13.27 11.90 -4.70
N GLU A 133 12.22 12.00 -3.92
CA GLU A 133 12.02 13.05 -2.91
C GLU A 133 11.64 12.42 -1.59
N ILE A 134 12.34 12.78 -0.52
CA ILE A 134 11.96 12.47 0.86
C ILE A 134 10.95 13.53 1.28
N LEU A 135 9.81 13.10 1.81
CA LEU A 135 8.72 13.99 2.19
C LEU A 135 8.78 14.33 3.69
N VAL A 136 8.53 13.34 4.53
CA VAL A 136 8.50 13.52 6.00
C VAL A 136 8.93 12.24 6.71
N PRO A 137 9.41 12.31 7.96
CA PRO A 137 9.52 11.13 8.82
C PRO A 137 8.14 10.51 9.06
N GLY A 138 8.07 9.18 9.03
CA GLY A 138 6.82 8.47 9.28
C GLY A 138 6.76 7.12 8.60
N GLU A 139 5.75 6.34 8.95
CA GLU A 139 5.53 4.98 8.46
C GLU A 139 4.07 4.65 8.14
N SER A 140 3.88 3.48 7.53
CA SER A 140 2.57 2.96 7.12
C SER A 140 1.71 3.94 6.31
N PRO A 141 2.25 4.61 5.27
CA PRO A 141 1.50 5.60 4.51
C PRO A 141 0.36 4.94 3.73
N VAL A 142 -0.81 5.57 3.76
CA VAL A 142 -1.98 5.20 2.95
C VAL A 142 -2.44 6.42 2.17
N ILE A 143 -2.65 6.26 0.87
CA ILE A 143 -3.15 7.33 0.01
C ILE A 143 -4.66 7.20 -0.15
N ALA A 144 -5.41 8.19 0.36
CA ALA A 144 -6.84 8.29 0.22
C ALA A 144 -7.21 9.67 -0.35
N GLY A 145 -7.97 9.70 -1.44
CA GLY A 145 -8.22 10.91 -2.20
C GLY A 145 -6.92 11.57 -2.70
N ASN A 146 -6.68 12.81 -2.29
CA ASN A 146 -5.48 13.58 -2.62
C ASN A 146 -4.56 13.81 -1.41
N LYS A 147 -4.65 12.93 -0.40
CA LYS A 147 -3.85 13.02 0.81
C LYS A 147 -3.15 11.71 1.12
N ILE A 148 -2.04 11.83 1.84
CA ILE A 148 -1.31 10.73 2.46
C ILE A 148 -1.64 10.79 3.94
N TYR A 149 -2.08 9.67 4.50
CA TYR A 149 -2.26 9.45 5.94
C TYR A 149 -1.16 8.51 6.41
N PHE A 150 -0.59 8.77 7.58
CA PHE A 150 0.57 8.04 8.05
C PHE A 150 0.71 8.14 9.56
N TYR A 151 1.44 7.21 10.17
CA TYR A 151 1.91 7.38 11.53
C TYR A 151 3.10 8.31 11.52
N SER A 152 2.97 9.46 12.15
CA SER A 152 4.06 10.37 12.43
C SER A 152 4.78 9.91 13.70
N GLY A 153 6.08 10.15 13.75
CA GLY A 153 6.90 9.77 14.89
C GLY A 153 8.38 9.99 14.64
N LYS A 154 9.18 9.61 15.58
CA LYS A 154 10.64 9.62 15.50
C LYS A 154 11.19 8.37 16.17
N ILE A 155 12.38 7.96 15.77
CA ILE A 155 13.11 6.91 16.47
C ILE A 155 13.58 7.46 17.79
N VAL A 156 13.26 6.76 18.87
CA VAL A 156 13.75 7.05 20.21
C VAL A 156 14.72 5.93 20.58
N LYS A 157 15.95 6.31 20.94
CA LYS A 157 16.91 5.39 21.51
C LYS A 157 16.52 5.13 22.96
N PHE A 158 16.11 3.91 23.26
CA PHE A 158 16.07 3.47 24.64
C PHE A 158 17.49 3.13 25.09
N LYS A 159 18.05 3.93 25.98
CA LYS A 159 19.18 3.50 26.80
C LYS A 159 18.64 2.57 27.88
N ASN A 160 18.63 1.27 27.63
CA ASN A 160 18.59 0.32 28.73
C ASN A 160 19.97 0.27 29.34
N GLU A 161 20.12 0.84 30.55
CA GLU A 161 21.38 0.87 31.31
C GLU A 161 21.86 -0.52 31.78
N LEU A 162 21.14 -1.61 31.45
CA LEU A 162 21.40 -2.93 32.02
C LEU A 162 21.66 -4.06 30.99
N GLU A 163 21.56 -3.81 29.69
CA GLU A 163 21.81 -4.85 28.69
C GLU A 163 22.65 -4.31 27.55
N GLU A 164 23.90 -4.72 27.48
CA GLU A 164 24.86 -4.41 26.40
C GLU A 164 24.47 -5.01 25.05
N GLU A 165 23.36 -5.77 24.94
CA GLU A 165 22.98 -6.52 23.74
C GLU A 165 21.55 -6.28 23.17
N SER A 166 20.74 -5.40 23.71
CA SER A 166 19.43 -5.12 23.09
C SER A 166 19.43 -3.80 22.32
N ASP A 167 20.02 -3.82 21.14
CA ASP A 167 19.94 -2.74 20.14
C ASP A 167 18.56 -2.64 19.50
N LEU A 168 17.47 -2.86 20.22
CA LEU A 168 16.12 -2.66 19.71
C LEU A 168 15.80 -1.16 19.72
N ASN A 169 16.01 -0.52 18.59
CA ASN A 169 15.49 0.81 18.37
C ASN A 169 13.97 0.72 18.13
N ASP A 170 13.23 1.14 19.12
CA ASP A 170 11.80 1.28 18.98
C ASP A 170 11.47 2.59 18.27
N PHE A 171 10.63 2.52 17.25
CA PHE A 171 10.02 3.71 16.67
C PHE A 171 8.97 4.22 17.66
N GLU A 172 9.23 5.37 18.26
CA GLU A 172 8.22 6.05 19.06
C GLU A 172 7.38 6.94 18.14
N SER A 173 6.15 6.53 17.90
CA SER A 173 5.21 7.44 17.26
C SER A 173 4.96 8.61 18.20
N ASP A 174 4.76 9.81 17.65
CA ASP A 174 4.34 10.99 18.42
C ASP A 174 2.91 10.86 18.97
N GLY A 175 2.32 9.69 18.83
CA GLY A 175 0.97 9.37 19.26
C GLY A 175 -0.10 9.90 18.30
N TYR A 176 0.22 10.15 17.04
CA TYR A 176 -0.75 10.66 16.07
C TYR A 176 -0.73 9.92 14.75
N ILE A 177 -1.94 9.76 14.18
CA ILE A 177 -2.12 9.59 12.74
C ILE A 177 -2.18 10.99 12.16
N SER A 178 -1.29 11.27 11.22
CA SER A 178 -1.19 12.56 10.55
C SER A 178 -1.61 12.44 9.09
N SER A 179 -1.94 13.56 8.48
CA SER A 179 -2.17 13.65 7.03
C SER A 179 -1.32 14.75 6.42
N MET A 180 -0.98 14.59 5.13
CA MET A 180 -0.30 15.61 4.34
C MET A 180 -0.80 15.58 2.89
N ASN A 181 -0.47 16.61 2.13
CA ASN A 181 -0.66 16.61 0.69
C ASN A 181 0.30 15.63 0.01
N LEU A 182 0.05 15.28 -1.25
CA LEU A 182 0.90 14.39 -2.05
C LEU A 182 2.33 14.93 -2.28
N ASP A 183 2.55 16.22 -2.05
CA ASP A 183 3.87 16.87 -2.16
C ASP A 183 4.61 16.94 -0.81
N GLY A 184 4.08 16.36 0.25
CA GLY A 184 4.66 16.37 1.60
C GLY A 184 4.32 17.62 2.42
N LYS A 185 3.59 18.59 1.85
CA LYS A 185 3.23 19.83 2.54
C LYS A 185 1.92 19.68 3.32
N ASN A 186 1.64 20.70 4.18
CA ASN A 186 0.40 20.80 4.96
C ASN A 186 0.18 19.58 5.87
N VAL A 187 1.22 19.19 6.60
CA VAL A 187 1.12 18.12 7.61
C VAL A 187 0.18 18.54 8.72
N LYS A 188 -0.80 17.69 9.03
CA LYS A 188 -1.79 17.91 10.09
C LYS A 188 -1.98 16.66 10.92
N LYS A 189 -1.98 16.78 12.24
CA LYS A 189 -2.39 15.72 13.17
C LYS A 189 -3.90 15.51 13.07
N ILE A 190 -4.34 14.29 12.88
CA ILE A 190 -5.76 13.96 12.64
C ILE A 190 -6.35 13.20 13.82
N VAL A 191 -5.68 12.12 14.25
CA VAL A 191 -6.17 11.25 15.33
C VAL A 191 -5.05 11.07 16.33
N GLN A 192 -5.36 11.33 17.60
CA GLN A 192 -4.47 10.94 18.68
C GLN A 192 -4.64 9.46 18.97
N ILE A 193 -3.54 8.75 19.03
CA ILE A 193 -3.47 7.32 19.32
C ILE A 193 -2.66 7.10 20.60
N SER A 194 -2.86 5.98 21.31
CA SER A 194 -2.06 5.67 22.47
C SER A 194 -0.61 5.38 22.07
N THR A 195 0.34 5.92 22.85
CA THR A 195 1.78 5.69 22.67
C THR A 195 2.28 4.43 23.37
N LYS A 196 1.41 3.75 24.14
CA LYS A 196 1.80 2.66 25.06
C LYS A 196 2.05 1.30 24.39
N SER A 197 1.86 1.16 23.09
CA SER A 197 2.03 -0.14 22.44
C SER A 197 3.16 -0.07 21.41
N ASN A 198 4.19 -0.89 21.61
CA ASN A 198 5.28 -1.13 20.66
C ASN A 198 4.86 -1.99 19.46
N LYS A 199 3.56 -2.05 19.16
CA LYS A 199 3.07 -2.84 18.03
C LYS A 199 3.10 -2.01 16.77
N TRP A 200 3.63 -2.63 15.71
CA TRP A 200 3.51 -2.14 14.34
C TRP A 200 2.03 -1.91 14.01
N ARG A 201 1.66 -0.65 13.88
CA ARG A 201 0.28 -0.27 13.60
C ARG A 201 0.08 -0.21 12.09
N LYS A 202 -1.07 -0.69 11.66
CA LYS A 202 -1.42 -0.71 10.23
C LYS A 202 -2.49 0.33 9.95
N LEU A 203 -2.26 1.12 8.92
CA LEU A 203 -3.29 1.93 8.28
C LEU A 203 -3.84 1.19 7.07
N PHE A 204 -5.13 1.37 6.85
CA PHE A 204 -5.86 0.76 5.75
C PHE A 204 -6.69 1.81 5.05
N LYS A 205 -7.06 1.55 3.81
CA LYS A 205 -8.10 2.33 3.12
C LYS A 205 -9.20 1.42 2.59
N SER A 206 -10.37 2.01 2.38
CA SER A 206 -11.49 1.42 1.67
C SER A 206 -12.13 2.50 0.83
N GLY A 207 -11.84 2.53 -0.48
CA GLY A 207 -12.05 3.72 -1.29
C GLY A 207 -11.21 4.89 -0.78
N ASP A 208 -11.86 6.02 -0.51
CA ASP A 208 -11.21 7.21 0.08
C ASP A 208 -11.32 7.29 1.61
N ASN A 209 -11.89 6.26 2.26
CA ASN A 209 -11.94 6.19 3.71
C ASN A 209 -10.67 5.55 4.26
N VAL A 210 -10.18 6.08 5.37
CA VAL A 210 -9.00 5.58 6.09
C VAL A 210 -9.43 4.95 7.41
N TYR A 211 -8.79 3.85 7.73
CA TYR A 211 -9.00 3.05 8.93
C TYR A 211 -7.67 2.76 9.60
N TYR A 212 -7.70 2.52 10.89
CA TYR A 212 -6.51 2.13 11.65
C TYR A 212 -6.83 1.02 12.65
N GLU A 213 -5.82 0.28 13.03
CA GLU A 213 -5.90 -0.70 14.11
C GLU A 213 -5.54 -0.02 15.45
N ASN A 214 -6.43 -0.11 16.44
CA ASN A 214 -6.18 0.42 17.77
C ASN A 214 -5.42 -0.59 18.66
N ASP A 215 -5.08 -0.18 19.90
CA ASP A 215 -4.32 -1.01 20.85
C ASP A 215 -5.03 -2.32 21.24
N LYS A 216 -6.34 -2.42 21.01
CA LYS A 216 -7.15 -3.62 21.24
C LYS A 216 -7.28 -4.50 20.01
N ASN A 217 -6.48 -4.26 18.96
CA ASN A 217 -6.54 -4.91 17.64
C ASN A 217 -7.93 -4.77 16.98
N GLN A 218 -8.60 -3.64 17.19
CA GLN A 218 -9.88 -3.33 16.57
C GLN A 218 -9.68 -2.34 15.44
N ILE A 219 -10.40 -2.51 14.35
CA ILE A 219 -10.39 -1.56 13.24
C ILE A 219 -11.31 -0.38 13.57
N CYS A 220 -10.76 0.82 13.50
CA CYS A 220 -11.45 2.07 13.76
C CYS A 220 -11.41 2.98 12.52
N ASP A 221 -12.42 3.82 12.34
CA ASP A 221 -12.34 4.96 11.43
C ASP A 221 -11.53 6.12 12.08
N LEU A 222 -11.26 7.17 11.32
CA LEU A 222 -10.51 8.33 11.82
C LEU A 222 -11.23 9.15 12.91
N ASN A 223 -12.50 8.86 13.20
CA ASN A 223 -13.22 9.43 14.33
C ASN A 223 -13.14 8.54 15.58
N GLY A 224 -12.36 7.46 15.54
CA GLY A 224 -12.21 6.51 16.63
C GLY A 224 -13.37 5.52 16.77
N LYS A 225 -14.33 5.51 15.87
CA LYS A 225 -15.46 4.58 15.89
C LYS A 225 -15.00 3.20 15.46
N VAL A 226 -15.17 2.22 16.35
CA VAL A 226 -14.89 0.81 16.07
C VAL A 226 -15.85 0.27 15.01
N ILE A 227 -15.32 -0.35 13.98
CA ILE A 227 -16.09 -1.04 12.95
C ILE A 227 -16.46 -2.43 13.47
N LYS A 228 -17.66 -2.52 14.05
CA LYS A 228 -18.18 -3.76 14.64
C LYS A 228 -18.73 -4.70 13.55
N ASN A 229 -18.63 -6.01 13.81
CA ASN A 229 -19.29 -7.08 13.04
C ASN A 229 -19.00 -7.10 11.53
N THR A 230 -17.95 -6.45 11.11
CA THR A 230 -17.56 -6.45 9.71
C THR A 230 -16.55 -7.56 9.47
N LYS A 231 -16.92 -8.55 8.67
CA LYS A 231 -15.95 -9.50 8.16
C LYS A 231 -15.05 -8.73 7.20
N ILE A 232 -13.79 -8.57 7.57
CA ILE A 232 -12.81 -7.81 6.83
C ILE A 232 -12.15 -8.75 5.83
N ILE A 233 -12.00 -8.29 4.59
CA ILE A 233 -11.14 -8.91 3.59
C ILE A 233 -10.01 -7.93 3.29
N ASN A 234 -8.79 -8.36 3.47
CA ASN A 234 -7.64 -7.59 3.06
C ASN A 234 -7.46 -7.68 1.54
N THR A 235 -7.06 -6.57 0.93
CA THR A 235 -6.60 -6.52 -0.45
C THR A 235 -5.16 -6.03 -0.48
N GLY A 236 -4.48 -6.35 -1.55
CA GLY A 236 -3.08 -5.99 -1.71
C GLY A 236 -2.17 -7.18 -1.47
N GLU A 237 -0.96 -6.91 -1.07
CA GLU A 237 0.04 -7.93 -0.81
C GLU A 237 -0.28 -8.68 0.48
N MET A 238 -0.31 -10.00 0.40
CA MET A 238 -0.51 -10.86 1.53
C MET A 238 0.81 -11.50 1.93
N HIS A 239 1.29 -11.16 3.13
CA HIS A 239 2.44 -11.82 3.74
C HIS A 239 1.96 -13.03 4.53
N PHE A 240 2.53 -14.19 4.20
CA PHE A 240 2.22 -15.44 4.88
C PHE A 240 3.28 -15.76 5.93
N TRP A 241 3.16 -15.14 7.10
CA TRP A 241 3.89 -15.56 8.28
C TRP A 241 2.97 -16.45 9.12
N GLY A 242 3.20 -17.77 9.05
CA GLY A 242 2.46 -18.73 9.86
C GLY A 242 1.54 -19.67 9.07
N PHE A 243 1.07 -20.72 9.75
CA PHE A 243 0.14 -21.70 9.22
C PHE A 243 -1.28 -21.15 9.26
N GLY A 244 -2.01 -21.22 8.17
CA GLY A 244 -3.41 -20.78 8.11
C GLY A 244 -3.91 -20.51 6.69
N ALA A 245 -5.22 -20.45 6.54
CA ALA A 245 -5.85 -20.06 5.29
C ALA A 245 -5.87 -18.53 5.18
N HIS A 246 -5.23 -18.00 4.16
CA HIS A 246 -5.16 -16.57 3.89
C HIS A 246 -5.90 -16.21 2.62
N ASP A 247 -6.70 -15.15 2.69
CA ASP A 247 -7.51 -14.67 1.57
C ASP A 247 -7.07 -13.28 1.14
N THR A 248 -6.96 -13.03 -0.17
CA THR A 248 -6.93 -11.68 -0.73
C THR A 248 -8.07 -11.49 -1.73
N TYR A 249 -8.55 -10.27 -1.87
CA TYR A 249 -9.68 -9.93 -2.72
C TYR A 249 -9.28 -8.88 -3.74
N ASP A 250 -9.50 -9.18 -5.01
CA ASP A 250 -9.35 -8.20 -6.07
C ASP A 250 -10.68 -7.45 -6.28
N VAL A 251 -10.67 -6.17 -5.92
CA VAL A 251 -11.84 -5.28 -6.03
C VAL A 251 -12.33 -5.14 -7.47
N LYS A 252 -11.42 -5.13 -8.44
CA LYS A 252 -11.73 -4.90 -9.86
C LYS A 252 -12.39 -6.12 -10.49
N THR A 253 -11.79 -7.29 -10.33
CA THR A 253 -12.31 -8.55 -10.90
C THR A 253 -13.35 -9.20 -10.01
N LYS A 254 -13.49 -8.75 -8.76
CA LYS A 254 -14.36 -9.35 -7.73
C LYS A 254 -14.01 -10.81 -7.43
N LEU A 255 -12.77 -11.19 -7.67
CA LEU A 255 -12.26 -12.52 -7.38
C LEU A 255 -11.58 -12.55 -6.02
N LYS A 256 -11.64 -13.71 -5.39
CA LYS A 256 -10.97 -13.97 -4.13
C LYS A 256 -9.86 -14.99 -4.36
N TYR A 257 -8.67 -14.69 -3.92
CA TYR A 257 -7.55 -15.60 -4.00
C TYR A 257 -7.30 -16.19 -2.62
N HIS A 258 -7.08 -17.48 -2.59
CA HIS A 258 -7.02 -18.27 -1.37
C HIS A 258 -5.81 -19.19 -1.39
N LYS A 259 -5.03 -19.17 -0.33
CA LYS A 259 -3.92 -20.11 -0.10
C LYS A 259 -4.42 -21.26 0.75
N ILE A 260 -4.17 -22.46 0.33
CA ILE A 260 -4.31 -23.67 1.16
C ILE A 260 -2.93 -24.20 1.45
N ASP A 261 -2.58 -24.20 2.74
CA ASP A 261 -1.34 -24.82 3.20
C ASP A 261 -1.44 -26.34 3.14
N LYS A 262 -0.49 -26.94 2.47
CA LYS A 262 -0.22 -28.36 2.55
C LYS A 262 1.26 -28.54 2.81
N PHE A 263 1.61 -29.43 3.72
CA PHE A 263 3.01 -29.73 4.00
C PHE A 263 3.76 -30.06 2.69
N GLY A 264 4.69 -29.18 2.30
CA GLY A 264 5.53 -29.33 1.11
C GLY A 264 4.92 -28.83 -0.22
N GLU A 265 3.61 -28.56 -0.31
CA GLU A 265 2.99 -28.01 -1.53
C GLU A 265 1.78 -27.15 -1.16
N ASP A 266 1.88 -25.87 -1.39
CA ASP A 266 0.75 -24.94 -1.24
C ASP A 266 -0.11 -24.89 -2.50
N LYS A 267 -1.42 -24.74 -2.33
CA LYS A 267 -2.34 -24.52 -3.45
C LYS A 267 -2.82 -23.08 -3.46
N LEU A 268 -2.52 -22.39 -4.55
CA LEU A 268 -3.15 -21.11 -4.85
C LEU A 268 -4.46 -21.38 -5.58
N GLN A 269 -5.57 -20.89 -5.00
CA GLN A 269 -6.90 -21.02 -5.57
C GLN A 269 -7.51 -19.67 -5.89
N VAL A 270 -8.36 -19.63 -6.92
CA VAL A 270 -9.23 -18.48 -7.21
C VAL A 270 -10.68 -18.85 -6.93
N GLY A 271 -11.36 -17.98 -6.20
CA GLY A 271 -12.77 -18.10 -5.85
C GLY A 271 -13.64 -17.16 -6.66
N THR A 272 -14.74 -17.67 -7.16
CA THR A 272 -15.85 -16.90 -7.74
C THR A 272 -17.06 -17.01 -6.82
N TYR A 273 -17.77 -15.91 -6.60
CA TYR A 273 -18.98 -15.91 -5.78
C TYR A 273 -20.22 -16.17 -6.64
N LYS A 274 -20.91 -17.28 -6.38
CA LYS A 274 -22.14 -17.66 -7.11
C LYS A 274 -23.16 -18.25 -6.12
N ALA A 275 -24.41 -17.82 -6.24
CA ALA A 275 -25.53 -18.33 -5.42
C ALA A 275 -25.20 -18.32 -3.90
N GLY A 276 -24.69 -17.20 -3.39
CA GLY A 276 -24.41 -17.04 -1.95
C GLY A 276 -23.18 -17.77 -1.43
N LYS A 277 -22.38 -18.41 -2.29
CA LYS A 277 -21.20 -19.20 -1.89
C LYS A 277 -19.99 -18.94 -2.77
N TRP A 278 -18.81 -19.03 -2.16
CA TRP A 278 -17.53 -19.04 -2.89
C TRP A 278 -17.28 -20.43 -3.48
N LYS A 279 -16.98 -20.48 -4.78
CA LYS A 279 -16.52 -21.68 -5.50
C LYS A 279 -15.07 -21.48 -5.91
N TYR A 280 -14.20 -22.39 -5.52
CA TYR A 280 -12.76 -22.29 -5.74
C TYR A 280 -12.27 -23.23 -6.84
N LYS A 281 -11.30 -22.74 -7.61
CA LYS A 281 -10.54 -23.49 -8.61
C LYS A 281 -9.05 -23.31 -8.29
N THR A 282 -8.30 -24.40 -8.29
CA THR A 282 -6.83 -24.34 -8.16
C THR A 282 -6.24 -23.69 -9.41
N LEU A 283 -5.43 -22.66 -9.23
CA LEU A 283 -4.68 -21.98 -10.27
C LEU A 283 -3.28 -22.54 -10.41
N ALA A 284 -2.59 -22.69 -9.28
CA ALA A 284 -1.22 -23.13 -9.22
C ALA A 284 -0.95 -23.96 -7.97
N LYS A 285 0.03 -24.82 -8.08
CA LYS A 285 0.66 -25.51 -6.97
C LYS A 285 2.08 -24.99 -6.87
N VAL A 286 2.47 -24.55 -5.71
CA VAL A 286 3.76 -23.91 -5.46
C VAL A 286 4.32 -24.42 -4.13
N TYR A 287 5.63 -24.47 -4.01
CA TYR A 287 6.23 -24.82 -2.73
C TYR A 287 6.29 -23.58 -1.85
N MET A 288 5.79 -23.66 -0.63
CA MET A 288 5.78 -22.60 0.39
C MET A 288 5.51 -21.18 -0.18
N LEU A 289 4.26 -20.92 -0.55
CA LEU A 289 3.82 -19.60 -1.01
C LEU A 289 3.95 -18.58 0.12
N GLN A 290 4.85 -17.62 -0.02
CA GLN A 290 5.10 -16.57 0.97
C GLN A 290 4.27 -15.32 0.74
N ASN A 291 4.01 -14.99 -0.51
CA ASN A 291 3.34 -13.76 -0.87
C ASN A 291 2.63 -13.85 -2.22
N ILE A 292 1.53 -13.14 -2.35
CA ILE A 292 0.82 -12.96 -3.60
C ILE A 292 0.35 -11.51 -3.74
N SER A 293 0.59 -10.93 -4.92
CA SER A 293 0.03 -9.66 -5.35
C SER A 293 -0.71 -9.86 -6.66
N VAL A 294 -1.94 -9.37 -6.72
CA VAL A 294 -2.83 -9.57 -7.87
C VAL A 294 -3.04 -8.25 -8.60
N PHE A 295 -2.86 -8.28 -9.92
CA PHE A 295 -3.04 -7.13 -10.81
C PHE A 295 -3.80 -7.55 -12.04
N ASP A 296 -4.88 -6.94 -12.35
CA ASP A 296 -5.66 -7.15 -13.58
C ASP A 296 -5.56 -8.56 -14.21
N ASP A 297 -4.58 -8.76 -15.11
CA ASP A 297 -4.34 -10.00 -15.84
C ASP A 297 -3.13 -10.80 -15.32
N TYR A 298 -2.48 -10.34 -14.26
CA TYR A 298 -1.23 -10.91 -13.76
C TYR A 298 -1.26 -11.10 -12.24
N MET A 299 -0.44 -12.04 -11.79
CA MET A 299 -0.13 -12.26 -10.38
C MET A 299 1.38 -12.29 -10.21
N MET A 300 1.87 -11.64 -9.16
CA MET A 300 3.24 -11.82 -8.70
C MET A 300 3.20 -12.68 -7.44
N VAL A 301 3.96 -13.75 -7.43
CA VAL A 301 4.04 -14.67 -6.30
C VAL A 301 5.47 -14.80 -5.82
N LYS A 302 5.66 -14.74 -4.50
CA LYS A 302 6.91 -15.06 -3.84
C LYS A 302 6.79 -16.42 -3.20
N VAL A 303 7.73 -17.30 -3.51
CA VAL A 303 7.77 -18.66 -2.99
C VAL A 303 9.13 -18.94 -2.38
N LEU A 304 9.17 -19.88 -1.45
CA LEU A 304 10.39 -20.45 -0.95
C LEU A 304 10.49 -21.86 -1.55
N GLU A 305 11.35 -22.05 -2.54
CA GLU A 305 11.61 -23.37 -3.12
C GLU A 305 12.80 -24.03 -2.41
N SER A 306 12.67 -25.31 -2.12
CA SER A 306 13.78 -26.12 -1.63
C SER A 306 14.32 -26.94 -2.78
N ALA A 307 15.55 -26.68 -3.18
CA ALA A 307 16.28 -27.60 -4.06
C ALA A 307 16.79 -28.80 -3.27
N THR A 308 17.21 -28.59 -2.02
CA THR A 308 17.55 -29.57 -1.00
C THR A 308 17.16 -29.01 0.37
N PRO A 309 17.09 -29.85 1.45
CA PRO A 309 16.84 -29.32 2.79
C PRO A 309 17.79 -28.19 3.23
N GLU A 310 19.00 -28.18 2.63
CA GLU A 310 20.07 -27.24 2.96
C GLU A 310 20.13 -26.02 2.02
N GLN A 311 19.39 -26.03 0.92
CA GLN A 311 19.39 -24.96 -0.07
C GLN A 311 17.97 -24.48 -0.34
N GLN A 312 17.48 -23.59 0.51
CA GLN A 312 16.24 -22.89 0.25
C GLN A 312 16.50 -21.70 -0.69
N LEU A 313 15.67 -21.54 -1.70
CA LEU A 313 15.72 -20.43 -2.63
C LEU A 313 14.41 -19.65 -2.58
N CYS A 314 14.51 -18.38 -2.26
CA CYS A 314 13.39 -17.44 -2.47
C CYS A 314 13.30 -17.11 -3.95
N LYS A 315 12.11 -17.24 -4.52
CA LYS A 315 11.85 -16.90 -5.93
C LYS A 315 10.64 -16.01 -6.07
N ILE A 316 10.71 -15.13 -7.04
CA ILE A 316 9.56 -14.31 -7.46
C ILE A 316 9.17 -14.70 -8.88
N TYR A 317 7.93 -15.13 -9.04
CA TYR A 317 7.36 -15.44 -10.34
C TYR A 317 6.29 -14.46 -10.75
N LEU A 318 6.27 -14.15 -12.06
CA LEU A 318 5.11 -13.56 -12.71
C LEU A 318 4.27 -14.67 -13.30
N LEU A 319 2.99 -14.71 -12.93
CA LEU A 319 1.99 -15.63 -13.47
C LEU A 319 0.94 -14.81 -14.25
N ASP A 320 0.29 -15.44 -15.22
CA ASP A 320 -0.95 -14.90 -15.79
C ASP A 320 -2.15 -15.15 -14.84
N LYS A 321 -3.30 -14.60 -15.16
CA LYS A 321 -4.55 -14.77 -14.38
C LYS A 321 -5.04 -16.21 -14.28
N ASN A 322 -4.52 -17.11 -15.11
CA ASN A 322 -4.85 -18.53 -15.10
C ASN A 322 -3.86 -19.35 -14.27
N GLY A 323 -2.85 -18.70 -13.68
CA GLY A 323 -1.81 -19.35 -12.88
C GLY A 323 -0.65 -19.91 -13.70
N LYS A 324 -0.59 -19.66 -15.02
CA LYS A 324 0.53 -20.06 -15.86
C LYS A 324 1.75 -19.18 -15.56
N LYS A 325 2.89 -19.80 -15.25
CA LYS A 325 4.16 -19.13 -15.07
C LYS A 325 4.62 -18.49 -16.39
N LEU A 326 4.79 -17.16 -16.38
CA LEU A 326 5.27 -16.38 -17.53
C LEU A 326 6.77 -16.16 -17.42
N LYS A 327 7.26 -15.84 -16.21
CA LYS A 327 8.67 -15.55 -15.99
C LYS A 327 9.06 -15.78 -14.52
N GLU A 328 10.28 -16.26 -14.31
CA GLU A 328 10.99 -16.11 -13.06
C GLU A 328 11.68 -14.74 -13.08
N LEU A 329 11.29 -13.87 -12.16
CA LEU A 329 11.82 -12.51 -12.10
C LEU A 329 13.12 -12.45 -11.31
N HIS A 330 13.17 -13.15 -10.20
CA HIS A 330 14.29 -13.19 -9.28
C HIS A 330 14.41 -14.54 -8.58
N SER A 331 15.64 -14.88 -8.21
CA SER A 331 15.97 -16.03 -7.37
C SER A 331 17.17 -15.67 -6.49
N TRP A 332 17.10 -15.95 -5.18
CA TRP A 332 18.19 -15.73 -4.22
C TRP A 332 18.10 -16.70 -3.04
N ALA A 333 19.24 -17.01 -2.44
CA ALA A 333 19.23 -17.69 -1.15
C ALA A 333 18.70 -16.72 -0.06
N PRO A 334 17.82 -17.17 0.87
CA PRO A 334 17.50 -16.37 2.04
C PRO A 334 18.80 -16.10 2.80
N ALA A 335 18.91 -14.91 3.39
CA ALA A 335 19.98 -14.61 4.32
C ALA A 335 19.83 -15.53 5.55
N GLU A 336 20.92 -16.14 5.97
CA GLU A 336 21.01 -16.93 7.19
C GLU A 336 20.79 -16.08 8.44
#